data_2518a2aaf040b724f0de4bfd2161d89f
#
_entry.id   2518a2aaf040b724f0de4bfd2161d89f
#
_cell.length_a   1.000
_cell.length_b   1.000
_cell.length_c   1.000
_cell.angle_alpha   90.00
_cell.angle_beta   90.00
_cell.angle_gamma   90.00
#
_symmetry.space_group_name_H-M   'P 1'
#
loop_
_entity.id
_entity.type
_entity.pdbx_description
1 polymer ?
#
loop_
_entity_poly.entity_id
_entity_poly.type
_entity_poly.pdbx_seq_one_letter_code
_entity_poly.pdbx_strand_id
1 'polypeptide(L)'
;MRIAPLLCLATALLASTSEAAVRYVIKNRRIEPRQTLAQALHDAQLPDAQVAAVISALEGVFDFRKSRVGDQLRLVMRDGELDFFDYRQSMVDEWQVRRDGEKYVGSKRAIEVEKQVAVVSLEIESSLYEAAVAAGEDPAIGMVLADVFAWDIDFYRDVRKGDTARALVEKFVSKGRLLRYGDVLAATYAGGLVGDKKVFRYVLPDGQPNYFNEEGASAKKTFLKSPLKYAHVTSRFGSRFHPVLKYLKAHNGVDYGTPIGTPVWAVADGTVTQAGYAGAAGNMVVIRHANGFETQYMHLSRFGEGIRAGVRVRQKQVIAYSGNTGRSTGPHLHYGLKRHGRYTNPLNQQFPRADPLPKELLPDFLAKAQELTGQMEAVSVAAVAGQATARP
;
A
#
# COMPACT_ATOMS: atom_id res chain seq x y z
N MET A 1 16.44 -55.01 87.42
CA MET A 1 16.76 -53.57 87.24
C MET A 1 17.23 -53.40 85.83
N ARG A 2 16.41 -52.92 84.90
CA ARG A 2 16.78 -52.61 83.50
C ARG A 2 16.43 -51.15 83.24
N ILE A 3 17.46 -50.35 82.96
CA ILE A 3 17.37 -48.93 82.68
C ILE A 3 17.20 -48.79 81.15
N ALA A 4 16.12 -48.17 80.72
CA ALA A 4 15.86 -47.86 79.36
C ALA A 4 16.43 -46.46 79.03
N PRO A 5 17.06 -46.23 77.86
CA PRO A 5 17.52 -44.86 77.48
C PRO A 5 16.38 -44.11 76.79
N LEU A 6 16.22 -42.85 77.16
CA LEU A 6 15.36 -41.84 76.56
C LEU A 6 15.93 -41.41 75.19
N LEU A 7 15.18 -41.60 74.12
CA LEU A 7 15.52 -41.13 72.79
C LEU A 7 14.90 -39.73 72.56
N CYS A 8 15.76 -38.68 72.53
CA CYS A 8 15.35 -37.34 72.16
C CYS A 8 15.18 -37.26 70.65
N LEU A 9 13.96 -37.12 70.12
CA LEU A 9 13.70 -36.85 68.71
C LEU A 9 13.78 -35.34 68.48
N ALA A 10 14.84 -34.88 67.78
CA ALA A 10 14.98 -33.50 67.34
C ALA A 10 14.24 -33.38 65.99
N THR A 11 13.07 -32.74 65.97
CA THR A 11 12.35 -32.35 64.77
C THR A 11 13.02 -31.14 64.15
N ALA A 12 13.76 -31.34 63.06
CA ALA A 12 14.25 -30.27 62.23
C ALA A 12 13.09 -29.70 61.37
N LEU A 13 12.68 -28.47 61.65
CA LEU A 13 11.76 -27.70 60.81
C LEU A 13 12.55 -27.26 59.57
N LEU A 14 12.35 -27.93 58.45
CA LEU A 14 12.74 -27.43 57.13
C LEU A 14 11.81 -26.28 56.72
N ALA A 15 12.25 -25.03 56.88
CA ALA A 15 11.63 -23.88 56.29
C ALA A 15 11.84 -23.91 54.78
N SER A 16 10.85 -24.39 54.03
CA SER A 16 10.80 -24.23 52.58
C SER A 16 10.57 -22.75 52.24
N THR A 17 11.61 -22.04 51.84
CA THR A 17 11.49 -20.72 51.21
C THR A 17 10.81 -20.96 49.85
N SER A 18 9.50 -20.73 49.77
CA SER A 18 8.78 -20.64 48.51
C SER A 18 9.32 -19.39 47.81
N GLU A 19 10.18 -19.54 46.82
CA GLU A 19 10.46 -18.48 45.85
C GLU A 19 9.13 -18.14 45.16
N ALA A 20 8.62 -16.94 45.41
CA ALA A 20 7.41 -16.48 44.76
C ALA A 20 7.65 -16.44 43.25
N ALA A 21 6.87 -17.23 42.49
CA ALA A 21 6.99 -17.29 41.04
C ALA A 21 6.75 -15.88 40.44
N VAL A 22 7.73 -15.37 39.72
CA VAL A 22 7.64 -14.06 39.02
C VAL A 22 6.49 -14.09 38.03
N ARG A 23 5.55 -13.16 38.18
CA ARG A 23 4.34 -13.08 37.33
C ARG A 23 4.51 -12.06 36.23
N TYR A 24 4.52 -12.54 34.97
CA TYR A 24 4.49 -11.67 33.79
C TYR A 24 3.08 -11.53 33.25
N VAL A 25 2.69 -10.28 32.90
CA VAL A 25 1.43 -9.96 32.22
C VAL A 25 1.74 -9.11 31.00
N ILE A 26 1.26 -9.53 29.82
CA ILE A 26 1.43 -8.80 28.58
C ILE A 26 0.11 -8.11 28.22
N LYS A 27 0.15 -6.79 28.02
CA LYS A 27 -0.99 -5.99 27.57
C LYS A 27 -0.67 -5.43 26.19
N ASN A 28 -1.53 -5.71 25.21
CA ASN A 28 -1.45 -5.12 23.87
C ASN A 28 -2.58 -4.09 23.70
N ARG A 29 -2.26 -2.92 23.14
CA ARG A 29 -3.19 -1.81 22.89
C ARG A 29 -2.88 -1.18 21.54
N ARG A 30 -3.78 -0.31 21.08
CA ARG A 30 -3.59 0.54 19.92
C ARG A 30 -4.00 1.95 20.26
N ILE A 31 -3.38 2.94 19.60
CA ILE A 31 -3.83 4.34 19.70
C ILE A 31 -5.20 4.47 19.01
N GLU A 32 -6.17 4.97 19.75
CA GLU A 32 -7.54 5.21 19.30
C GLU A 32 -7.69 6.62 18.68
N PRO A 33 -8.78 6.91 17.94
CA PRO A 33 -9.05 8.26 17.45
C PRO A 33 -9.11 9.30 18.57
N ARG A 34 -8.38 10.41 18.42
CA ARG A 34 -8.25 11.51 19.39
C ARG A 34 -7.55 11.15 20.71
N GLN A 35 -6.88 10.02 20.78
CA GLN A 35 -6.14 9.56 21.95
C GLN A 35 -4.66 9.91 21.82
N THR A 36 -4.05 10.40 22.90
CA THR A 36 -2.60 10.57 23.03
C THR A 36 -1.94 9.29 23.52
N LEU A 37 -0.61 9.17 23.38
CA LEU A 37 0.14 8.03 23.91
C LEU A 37 -0.06 7.91 25.44
N ALA A 38 -0.02 9.01 26.18
CA ALA A 38 -0.23 9.01 27.62
C ALA A 38 -1.62 8.47 27.99
N GLN A 39 -2.68 8.92 27.29
CA GLN A 39 -4.04 8.39 27.48
C GLN A 39 -4.13 6.90 27.19
N ALA A 40 -3.48 6.42 26.11
CA ALA A 40 -3.46 4.99 25.79
C ALA A 40 -2.77 4.14 26.86
N LEU A 41 -1.73 4.67 27.51
CA LEU A 41 -1.06 4.03 28.64
C LEU A 41 -1.93 4.00 29.90
N HIS A 42 -2.67 5.08 30.19
CA HIS A 42 -3.67 5.10 31.27
C HIS A 42 -4.79 4.08 31.02
N ASP A 43 -5.33 4.02 29.79
CA ASP A 43 -6.37 3.07 29.42
C ASP A 43 -5.87 1.60 29.46
N ALA A 44 -4.55 1.41 29.34
CA ALA A 44 -3.88 0.13 29.61
C ALA A 44 -3.72 -0.17 31.12
N GLN A 45 -4.28 0.70 32.00
CA GLN A 45 -4.17 0.57 33.46
C GLN A 45 -2.70 0.61 33.96
N LEU A 46 -1.90 1.51 33.39
CA LEU A 46 -0.58 1.80 33.91
C LEU A 46 -0.71 2.91 34.96
N PRO A 47 -0.07 2.77 36.15
CA PRO A 47 -0.06 3.83 37.16
C PRO A 47 0.55 5.13 36.65
N ASP A 48 0.05 6.28 37.12
CA ASP A 48 0.47 7.62 36.68
C ASP A 48 1.98 7.83 36.72
N ALA A 49 2.63 7.36 37.78
CA ALA A 49 4.10 7.44 37.92
C ALA A 49 4.83 6.69 36.82
N GLN A 50 4.32 5.52 36.39
CA GLN A 50 4.92 4.72 35.32
C GLN A 50 4.60 5.32 33.94
N VAL A 51 3.41 5.90 33.75
CA VAL A 51 3.08 6.68 32.54
C VAL A 51 4.05 7.85 32.37
N ALA A 52 4.24 8.64 33.41
CA ALA A 52 5.19 9.76 33.39
C ALA A 52 6.62 9.29 33.09
N ALA A 53 7.05 8.18 33.70
CA ALA A 53 8.37 7.61 33.46
C ALA A 53 8.57 7.12 32.03
N VAL A 54 7.57 6.49 31.40
CA VAL A 54 7.59 6.08 29.97
C VAL A 54 7.67 7.29 29.06
N ILE A 55 6.85 8.30 29.30
CA ILE A 55 6.84 9.52 28.49
C ILE A 55 8.19 10.25 28.61
N SER A 56 8.73 10.41 29.83
CA SER A 56 10.04 11.03 30.03
C SER A 56 11.18 10.23 29.38
N ALA A 57 11.15 8.90 29.46
CA ALA A 57 12.14 8.05 28.81
C ALA A 57 12.11 8.16 27.26
N LEU A 58 10.97 8.49 26.69
CA LEU A 58 10.83 8.71 25.24
C LEU A 58 11.11 10.15 24.80
N GLU A 59 11.21 11.11 25.70
CA GLU A 59 11.58 12.48 25.37
C GLU A 59 12.96 12.53 24.69
N GLY A 60 13.03 13.29 23.58
CA GLY A 60 14.25 13.35 22.76
C GLY A 60 14.52 12.14 21.86
N VAL A 61 13.82 11.02 22.08
CA VAL A 61 13.93 9.79 21.28
C VAL A 61 12.76 9.65 20.30
N PHE A 62 11.56 10.07 20.73
CA PHE A 62 10.34 9.99 19.95
C PHE A 62 9.63 11.36 19.89
N ASP A 63 9.20 11.75 18.68
CA ASP A 63 8.37 12.95 18.50
C ASP A 63 6.88 12.56 18.67
N PHE A 64 6.30 12.87 19.82
CA PHE A 64 4.91 12.53 20.17
C PHE A 64 3.86 13.10 19.20
N ARG A 65 4.17 14.16 18.44
CA ARG A 65 3.30 14.72 17.39
C ARG A 65 3.12 13.78 16.21
N LYS A 66 3.99 12.77 16.08
CA LYS A 66 3.95 11.74 15.05
C LYS A 66 3.13 10.52 15.42
N SER A 67 2.54 10.48 16.63
CA SER A 67 1.62 9.42 17.02
C SER A 67 0.39 9.37 16.11
N ARG A 68 0.00 8.16 15.70
CA ARG A 68 -1.10 7.95 14.75
C ARG A 68 -2.11 6.95 15.31
N VAL A 69 -3.35 7.12 14.91
CA VAL A 69 -4.40 6.10 15.14
C VAL A 69 -3.96 4.77 14.54
N GLY A 70 -4.08 3.72 15.34
CA GLY A 70 -3.66 2.37 14.96
C GLY A 70 -2.23 1.99 15.35
N ASP A 71 -1.39 2.92 15.79
CA ASP A 71 -0.06 2.61 16.34
C ASP A 71 -0.19 1.60 17.49
N GLN A 72 0.72 0.63 17.54
CA GLN A 72 0.63 -0.51 18.46
C GLN A 72 1.48 -0.27 19.70
N LEU A 73 0.91 -0.61 20.85
CA LEU A 73 1.58 -0.59 22.15
C LEU A 73 1.59 -2.00 22.74
N ARG A 74 2.75 -2.42 23.23
CA ARG A 74 2.92 -3.65 23.98
C ARG A 74 3.59 -3.32 25.31
N LEU A 75 2.91 -3.65 26.40
CA LEU A 75 3.39 -3.48 27.75
C LEU A 75 3.65 -4.88 28.35
N VAL A 76 4.82 -5.07 28.90
CA VAL A 76 5.18 -6.27 29.68
C VAL A 76 5.32 -5.85 31.13
N MET A 77 4.41 -6.36 31.96
CA MET A 77 4.39 -6.10 33.40
C MET A 77 5.06 -7.27 34.11
N ARG A 78 5.88 -6.97 35.10
CA ARG A 78 6.52 -7.94 36.00
C ARG A 78 6.09 -7.61 37.43
N ASP A 79 5.38 -8.54 38.08
CA ASP A 79 4.88 -8.37 39.45
C ASP A 79 4.06 -7.08 39.67
N GLY A 80 3.31 -6.65 38.65
CA GLY A 80 2.48 -5.44 38.67
C GLY A 80 3.18 -4.16 38.22
N GLU A 81 4.50 -4.16 38.02
CA GLU A 81 5.26 -3.03 37.51
C GLU A 81 5.64 -3.19 36.04
N LEU A 82 5.81 -2.07 35.33
CA LEU A 82 6.26 -2.08 33.94
C LEU A 82 7.73 -2.50 33.87
N ASP A 83 7.99 -3.60 33.19
CA ASP A 83 9.34 -4.11 32.92
C ASP A 83 9.83 -3.67 31.53
N PHE A 84 8.91 -3.68 30.57
CA PHE A 84 9.22 -3.36 29.17
C PHE A 84 8.01 -2.76 28.44
N PHE A 85 8.27 -1.78 27.58
CA PHE A 85 7.28 -1.15 26.71
C PHE A 85 7.81 -1.05 25.30
N ASP A 86 7.01 -1.49 24.32
CA ASP A 86 7.21 -1.27 22.88
C ASP A 86 6.13 -0.33 22.34
N TYR A 87 6.55 0.63 21.54
CA TYR A 87 5.70 1.47 20.71
C TYR A 87 6.07 1.30 19.25
N ARG A 88 5.13 0.83 18.43
CA ARG A 88 5.36 0.49 17.03
C ARG A 88 4.43 1.25 16.11
N GLN A 89 5.00 2.04 15.20
CA GLN A 89 4.28 2.73 14.12
C GLN A 89 4.31 1.96 12.80
N SER A 90 5.38 1.25 12.53
CA SER A 90 5.57 0.43 11.33
C SER A 90 6.47 -0.77 11.65
N MET A 91 6.76 -1.59 10.64
CA MET A 91 7.70 -2.71 10.80
C MET A 91 9.16 -2.26 11.03
N VAL A 92 9.47 -0.99 10.77
CA VAL A 92 10.83 -0.43 10.90
C VAL A 92 10.90 0.74 11.89
N ASP A 93 9.77 1.23 12.35
CA ASP A 93 9.69 2.33 13.31
C ASP A 93 9.12 1.81 14.63
N GLU A 94 10.03 1.40 15.48
CA GLU A 94 9.72 0.84 16.80
C GLU A 94 10.60 1.52 17.85
N TRP A 95 9.99 1.94 18.94
CA TRP A 95 10.64 2.50 20.11
C TRP A 95 10.37 1.61 21.30
N GLN A 96 11.37 1.48 22.15
CA GLN A 96 11.29 0.65 23.34
C GLN A 96 11.68 1.45 24.57
N VAL A 97 11.01 1.15 25.68
CA VAL A 97 11.40 1.61 27.01
C VAL A 97 11.65 0.39 27.85
N ARG A 98 12.83 0.32 28.47
CA ARG A 98 13.22 -0.77 29.35
C ARG A 98 13.49 -0.25 30.75
N ARG A 99 13.14 -1.05 31.73
CA ARG A 99 13.55 -0.79 33.11
C ARG A 99 15.02 -1.12 33.28
N ASP A 100 15.78 -0.19 33.82
CA ASP A 100 17.19 -0.35 34.20
C ASP A 100 17.33 0.09 35.66
N GLY A 101 17.30 -0.88 36.59
CA GLY A 101 17.18 -0.63 38.01
C GLY A 101 15.89 0.11 38.38
N GLU A 102 16.01 1.31 38.92
CA GLU A 102 14.90 2.20 39.28
C GLU A 102 14.49 3.17 38.14
N LYS A 103 15.24 3.20 37.05
CA LYS A 103 15.03 4.13 35.92
C LYS A 103 14.45 3.42 34.71
N TYR A 104 13.80 4.21 33.86
CA TYR A 104 13.37 3.77 32.53
C TYR A 104 14.23 4.43 31.47
N VAL A 105 14.71 3.62 30.50
CA VAL A 105 15.55 4.08 29.40
C VAL A 105 14.82 3.84 28.09
N GLY A 106 14.57 4.92 27.34
CA GLY A 106 13.97 4.92 26.02
C GLY A 106 15.01 4.85 24.92
N SER A 107 14.72 4.10 23.87
CA SER A 107 15.55 4.04 22.66
C SER A 107 14.74 3.73 21.43
N LYS A 108 15.16 4.20 20.25
CA LYS A 108 14.64 3.69 18.98
C LYS A 108 15.30 2.34 18.70
N ARG A 109 14.51 1.33 18.42
CA ARG A 109 15.02 0.02 18.05
C ARG A 109 15.62 0.08 16.64
N ALA A 110 16.90 -0.24 16.51
CA ALA A 110 17.51 -0.43 15.21
C ALA A 110 16.99 -1.73 14.58
N ILE A 111 16.27 -1.61 13.49
CA ILE A 111 15.81 -2.76 12.71
C ILE A 111 16.72 -2.87 11.50
N GLU A 112 17.46 -3.94 11.44
CA GLU A 112 18.32 -4.24 10.30
C GLU A 112 17.45 -4.58 9.11
N VAL A 113 17.59 -3.80 8.03
CA VAL A 113 16.83 -3.94 6.79
C VAL A 113 17.80 -4.28 5.67
N GLU A 114 17.61 -5.44 5.08
CA GLU A 114 18.35 -5.91 3.92
C GLU A 114 17.55 -5.62 2.65
N LYS A 115 18.23 -5.10 1.61
CA LYS A 115 17.64 -4.93 0.28
C LYS A 115 18.07 -6.10 -0.61
N GLN A 116 17.11 -6.86 -1.08
CA GLN A 116 17.28 -7.98 -1.99
C GLN A 116 16.61 -7.68 -3.33
N VAL A 117 17.13 -8.23 -4.42
CA VAL A 117 16.48 -8.21 -5.73
C VAL A 117 15.98 -9.63 -6.02
N ALA A 118 14.70 -9.77 -6.33
CA ALA A 118 14.06 -11.05 -6.55
C ALA A 118 13.15 -11.02 -7.77
N VAL A 119 12.96 -12.18 -8.40
CA VAL A 119 11.93 -12.34 -9.42
C VAL A 119 10.66 -12.86 -8.75
N VAL A 120 9.57 -12.16 -8.99
CA VAL A 120 8.22 -12.59 -8.66
C VAL A 120 7.53 -13.03 -9.95
N SER A 121 6.90 -14.20 -9.92
CA SER A 121 6.14 -14.75 -11.06
C SER A 121 4.72 -15.07 -10.60
N LEU A 122 3.73 -14.51 -11.28
CA LEU A 122 2.31 -14.63 -10.97
C LEU A 122 1.59 -15.25 -12.16
N GLU A 123 0.79 -16.29 -11.91
CA GLU A 123 -0.19 -16.83 -12.86
C GLU A 123 -1.59 -16.44 -12.39
N ILE A 124 -2.37 -15.84 -13.26
CA ILE A 124 -3.64 -15.21 -12.89
C ILE A 124 -4.79 -16.18 -13.19
N GLU A 125 -5.44 -16.64 -12.13
CA GLU A 125 -6.67 -17.43 -12.22
C GLU A 125 -7.91 -16.52 -12.13
N SER A 126 -7.88 -15.50 -11.30
CA SER A 126 -9.01 -14.59 -11.05
C SER A 126 -8.56 -13.14 -10.88
N SER A 127 -7.52 -12.89 -10.08
CA SER A 127 -7.01 -11.54 -9.78
C SER A 127 -5.53 -11.55 -9.47
N LEU A 128 -4.86 -10.39 -9.60
CA LEU A 128 -3.46 -10.22 -9.15
C LEU A 128 -3.30 -10.49 -7.66
N TYR A 129 -4.31 -10.18 -6.84
CA TYR A 129 -4.28 -10.43 -5.40
C TYR A 129 -4.15 -11.93 -5.11
N GLU A 130 -5.06 -12.72 -5.67
CA GLU A 130 -5.06 -14.18 -5.47
C GLU A 130 -3.83 -14.84 -6.10
N ALA A 131 -3.38 -14.36 -7.25
CA ALA A 131 -2.15 -14.81 -7.89
C ALA A 131 -0.91 -14.59 -7.00
N ALA A 132 -0.82 -13.43 -6.32
CA ALA A 132 0.25 -13.15 -5.36
C ALA A 132 0.20 -14.11 -4.17
N VAL A 133 -0.97 -14.33 -3.58
CA VAL A 133 -1.15 -15.27 -2.46
C VAL A 133 -0.78 -16.69 -2.88
N ALA A 134 -1.22 -17.15 -4.05
CA ALA A 134 -0.90 -18.47 -4.60
C ALA A 134 0.60 -18.65 -4.86
N ALA A 135 1.31 -17.59 -5.25
CA ALA A 135 2.75 -17.57 -5.42
C ALA A 135 3.54 -17.44 -4.09
N GLY A 136 2.87 -17.38 -2.93
CA GLY A 136 3.51 -17.19 -1.63
C GLY A 136 4.04 -15.75 -1.41
N GLU A 137 3.57 -14.79 -2.18
CA GLU A 137 3.98 -13.38 -2.11
C GLU A 137 2.97 -12.55 -1.31
N ASP A 138 3.42 -11.40 -0.80
CA ASP A 138 2.50 -10.42 -0.21
C ASP A 138 1.63 -9.81 -1.32
N PRO A 139 0.29 -9.73 -1.15
CA PRO A 139 -0.61 -9.15 -2.14
C PRO A 139 -0.27 -7.73 -2.58
N ALA A 140 0.53 -7.00 -1.80
CA ALA A 140 1.02 -5.67 -2.18
C ALA A 140 1.78 -5.67 -3.52
N ILE A 141 2.38 -6.80 -3.94
CA ILE A 141 3.03 -6.90 -5.26
C ILE A 141 2.04 -6.65 -6.41
N GLY A 142 0.80 -7.08 -6.28
CA GLY A 142 -0.25 -6.80 -7.25
C GLY A 142 -0.48 -5.29 -7.40
N MET A 143 -0.41 -4.53 -6.30
CA MET A 143 -0.51 -3.07 -6.32
C MET A 143 0.68 -2.43 -7.05
N VAL A 144 1.88 -2.95 -6.82
CA VAL A 144 3.11 -2.46 -7.45
C VAL A 144 3.07 -2.71 -8.96
N LEU A 145 2.68 -3.91 -9.40
CA LEU A 145 2.54 -4.24 -10.82
C LEU A 145 1.45 -3.43 -11.51
N ALA A 146 0.32 -3.20 -10.82
CA ALA A 146 -0.74 -2.34 -11.34
C ALA A 146 -0.25 -0.90 -11.58
N ASP A 147 0.66 -0.39 -10.75
CA ASP A 147 1.27 0.92 -10.96
C ASP A 147 2.20 0.95 -12.17
N VAL A 148 2.98 -0.10 -12.40
CA VAL A 148 3.90 -0.21 -13.54
C VAL A 148 3.14 -0.24 -14.86
N PHE A 149 2.07 -1.03 -14.95
CA PHE A 149 1.30 -1.21 -16.17
C PHE A 149 0.05 -0.32 -16.29
N ALA A 150 -0.15 0.65 -15.39
CA ALA A 150 -1.37 1.48 -15.30
C ALA A 150 -1.77 2.19 -16.60
N TRP A 151 -0.85 2.35 -17.54
CA TRP A 151 -1.10 3.00 -18.82
C TRP A 151 -1.55 2.02 -19.92
N ASP A 152 -1.22 0.75 -19.78
CA ASP A 152 -1.53 -0.28 -20.79
C ASP A 152 -2.61 -1.25 -20.34
N ILE A 153 -2.75 -1.50 -19.02
CA ILE A 153 -3.62 -2.54 -18.47
C ILE A 153 -4.55 -1.94 -17.41
N ASP A 154 -5.83 -2.18 -17.59
CA ASP A 154 -6.83 -2.06 -16.52
C ASP A 154 -6.97 -3.43 -15.88
N PHE A 155 -6.30 -3.64 -14.74
CA PHE A 155 -6.23 -4.94 -14.08
C PHE A 155 -7.56 -5.48 -13.57
N TYR A 156 -8.61 -4.70 -13.61
CA TYR A 156 -9.93 -5.19 -13.33
C TYR A 156 -10.67 -5.66 -14.60
N ARG A 157 -10.46 -4.96 -15.73
CA ARG A 157 -11.21 -5.20 -16.96
C ARG A 157 -10.51 -6.09 -17.97
N ASP A 158 -9.20 -5.91 -18.07
CA ASP A 158 -8.42 -6.45 -19.19
C ASP A 158 -7.75 -7.80 -18.86
N VAL A 159 -7.70 -8.16 -17.58
CA VAL A 159 -7.06 -9.42 -17.10
C VAL A 159 -7.98 -10.61 -17.34
N ARG A 160 -7.38 -11.74 -17.71
CA ARG A 160 -8.06 -13.02 -17.95
C ARG A 160 -7.35 -14.15 -17.21
N LYS A 161 -8.07 -15.23 -16.97
CA LYS A 161 -7.49 -16.49 -16.51
C LYS A 161 -6.41 -16.98 -17.47
N GLY A 162 -5.27 -17.39 -16.95
CA GLY A 162 -4.11 -17.83 -17.71
C GLY A 162 -3.16 -16.71 -18.10
N ASP A 163 -3.50 -15.43 -17.85
CA ASP A 163 -2.53 -14.34 -18.00
C ASP A 163 -1.41 -14.48 -16.98
N THR A 164 -0.21 -14.04 -17.34
CA THR A 164 0.95 -14.10 -16.46
C THR A 164 1.60 -12.74 -16.28
N ALA A 165 2.15 -12.52 -15.09
CA ALA A 165 2.95 -11.32 -14.79
C ALA A 165 4.25 -11.74 -14.09
N ARG A 166 5.37 -11.14 -14.51
CA ARG A 166 6.67 -11.35 -13.86
C ARG A 166 7.30 -9.99 -13.57
N ALA A 167 8.00 -9.90 -12.45
CA ALA A 167 8.73 -8.70 -12.09
C ALA A 167 10.07 -9.03 -11.44
N LEU A 168 11.11 -8.33 -11.88
CA LEU A 168 12.35 -8.18 -11.13
C LEU A 168 12.14 -6.99 -10.19
N VAL A 169 12.07 -7.25 -8.88
CA VAL A 169 11.65 -6.25 -7.89
C VAL A 169 12.58 -6.23 -6.69
N GLU A 170 12.81 -5.05 -6.15
CA GLU A 170 13.49 -4.88 -4.87
C GLU A 170 12.56 -5.30 -3.74
N LYS A 171 13.07 -6.13 -2.83
CA LYS A 171 12.41 -6.51 -1.58
C LYS A 171 13.22 -5.97 -0.40
N PHE A 172 12.57 -5.26 0.50
CA PHE A 172 13.17 -4.88 1.77
C PHE A 172 12.73 -5.88 2.82
N VAL A 173 13.69 -6.61 3.38
CA VAL A 173 13.44 -7.70 4.33
C VAL A 173 14.15 -7.44 5.65
N SER A 174 13.61 -7.96 6.74
CA SER A 174 14.25 -8.00 8.05
C SER A 174 14.07 -9.38 8.67
N LYS A 175 15.15 -10.03 9.03
CA LYS A 175 15.15 -11.39 9.61
C LYS A 175 14.34 -12.37 8.76
N GLY A 176 14.52 -12.32 7.43
CA GLY A 176 13.83 -13.18 6.46
C GLY A 176 12.37 -12.82 6.21
N ARG A 177 11.82 -11.79 6.86
CA ARG A 177 10.44 -11.35 6.66
C ARG A 177 10.37 -10.14 5.73
N LEU A 178 9.51 -10.19 4.73
CA LEU A 178 9.23 -9.06 3.85
C LEU A 178 8.63 -7.90 4.65
N LEU A 179 9.25 -6.73 4.53
CA LEU A 179 8.74 -5.46 5.09
C LEU A 179 7.94 -4.67 4.06
N ARG A 180 8.46 -4.59 2.84
CA ARG A 180 7.83 -3.93 1.69
C ARG A 180 8.55 -4.29 0.39
N TYR A 181 7.86 -4.10 -0.71
CA TYR A 181 8.50 -4.02 -2.02
C TYR A 181 9.11 -2.63 -2.24
N GLY A 182 10.20 -2.59 -3.00
CA GLY A 182 10.81 -1.38 -3.51
C GLY A 182 10.48 -1.14 -4.98
N ASP A 183 11.47 -0.67 -5.73
CA ASP A 183 11.33 -0.41 -7.16
C ASP A 183 11.19 -1.71 -7.95
N VAL A 184 10.31 -1.70 -8.95
CA VAL A 184 10.31 -2.72 -10.00
C VAL A 184 11.36 -2.33 -11.02
N LEU A 185 12.37 -3.16 -11.20
CA LEU A 185 13.49 -2.90 -12.12
C LEU A 185 13.12 -3.29 -13.56
N ALA A 186 12.41 -4.39 -13.72
CA ALA A 186 11.83 -4.83 -14.98
C ALA A 186 10.53 -5.60 -14.71
N ALA A 187 9.59 -5.54 -15.65
CA ALA A 187 8.37 -6.34 -15.56
C ALA A 187 7.89 -6.79 -16.92
N THR A 188 7.29 -7.97 -16.95
CA THR A 188 6.58 -8.51 -18.11
C THR A 188 5.16 -8.86 -17.73
N TYR A 189 4.26 -8.72 -18.69
CA TYR A 189 2.90 -9.22 -18.63
C TYR A 189 2.58 -9.87 -19.96
N ALA A 190 2.06 -11.08 -19.92
CA ALA A 190 1.57 -11.79 -21.10
C ALA A 190 0.09 -12.12 -20.89
N GLY A 191 -0.76 -11.65 -21.79
CA GLY A 191 -2.20 -11.81 -21.66
C GLY A 191 -2.93 -11.78 -22.99
N GLY A 192 -3.97 -12.62 -23.10
CA GLY A 192 -4.71 -12.81 -24.34
C GLY A 192 -5.41 -11.56 -24.87
N LEU A 193 -5.83 -10.65 -24.00
CA LEU A 193 -6.56 -9.46 -24.40
C LEU A 193 -5.67 -8.24 -24.69
N VAL A 194 -4.62 -8.06 -23.89
CA VAL A 194 -3.74 -6.87 -23.99
C VAL A 194 -2.43 -7.17 -24.70
N GLY A 195 -2.15 -8.45 -24.99
CA GLY A 195 -0.89 -8.92 -25.55
C GLY A 195 0.27 -8.78 -24.59
N ASP A 196 1.46 -9.08 -25.10
CA ASP A 196 2.69 -9.04 -24.32
C ASP A 196 3.15 -7.62 -24.08
N LYS A 197 3.55 -7.34 -22.84
CA LYS A 197 4.13 -6.07 -22.41
C LYS A 197 5.42 -6.37 -21.67
N LYS A 198 6.47 -5.63 -21.99
CA LYS A 198 7.74 -5.70 -21.29
C LYS A 198 8.25 -4.29 -21.06
N VAL A 199 8.64 -3.99 -19.84
CA VAL A 199 9.09 -2.66 -19.45
C VAL A 199 10.28 -2.74 -18.51
N PHE A 200 11.16 -1.73 -18.62
CA PHE A 200 12.36 -1.59 -17.84
C PHE A 200 12.40 -0.22 -17.19
N ARG A 201 12.78 -0.18 -15.93
CA ARG A 201 13.02 1.04 -15.19
C ARG A 201 14.36 1.65 -15.61
N TYR A 202 14.31 2.93 -15.98
CA TYR A 202 15.50 3.71 -16.29
C TYR A 202 15.40 5.06 -15.60
N VAL A 203 16.51 5.52 -15.02
CA VAL A 203 16.60 6.83 -14.36
C VAL A 203 17.16 7.82 -15.36
N LEU A 204 16.37 8.84 -15.68
CA LEU A 204 16.76 9.90 -16.59
C LEU A 204 17.83 10.82 -15.95
N PRO A 205 18.57 11.62 -16.74
CA PRO A 205 19.59 12.53 -16.21
C PRO A 205 19.08 13.57 -15.21
N ASP A 206 17.79 13.87 -15.23
CA ASP A 206 17.11 14.73 -14.24
C ASP A 206 16.80 14.02 -12.91
N GLY A 207 17.22 12.75 -12.78
CA GLY A 207 16.99 11.92 -11.61
C GLY A 207 15.60 11.28 -11.55
N GLN A 208 14.72 11.52 -12.54
CA GLN A 208 13.37 10.96 -12.55
C GLN A 208 13.36 9.54 -13.11
N PRO A 209 12.85 8.53 -12.37
CA PRO A 209 12.68 7.21 -12.91
C PRO A 209 11.48 7.18 -13.85
N ASN A 210 11.64 6.43 -14.94
CA ASN A 210 10.55 6.14 -15.86
C ASN A 210 10.66 4.70 -16.37
N TYR A 211 9.60 4.21 -17.00
CA TYR A 211 9.58 2.89 -17.62
C TYR A 211 9.54 3.02 -19.13
N PHE A 212 10.36 2.22 -19.81
CA PHE A 212 10.46 2.16 -21.26
C PHE A 212 10.35 0.71 -21.71
N ASN A 213 9.82 0.50 -22.91
CA ASN A 213 9.82 -0.83 -23.53
C ASN A 213 11.19 -1.14 -24.15
N GLU A 214 11.33 -2.29 -24.80
CA GLU A 214 12.59 -2.76 -25.38
C GLU A 214 13.16 -1.83 -26.46
N GLU A 215 12.33 -1.03 -27.12
CA GLU A 215 12.74 -0.06 -28.14
C GLU A 215 12.99 1.34 -27.57
N GLY A 216 12.90 1.54 -26.26
CA GLY A 216 13.03 2.86 -25.65
C GLY A 216 11.78 3.74 -25.78
N ALA A 217 10.64 3.19 -26.19
CA ALA A 217 9.39 3.91 -26.17
C ALA A 217 8.85 3.97 -24.72
N SER A 218 8.39 5.15 -24.31
CA SER A 218 7.88 5.33 -22.94
C SER A 218 6.67 4.42 -22.68
N ALA A 219 6.68 3.71 -21.56
CA ALA A 219 5.48 3.02 -21.07
C ALA A 219 4.40 4.00 -20.65
N LYS A 220 4.80 5.18 -20.17
CA LYS A 220 3.89 6.25 -19.77
C LYS A 220 3.11 6.76 -20.98
N LYS A 221 1.78 6.88 -20.83
CA LYS A 221 0.91 7.58 -21.78
C LYS A 221 0.48 8.92 -21.20
N THR A 222 0.01 9.79 -22.07
CA THR A 222 -0.50 11.10 -21.65
C THR A 222 -1.69 10.98 -20.71
N PHE A 223 -2.43 9.86 -20.78
CA PHE A 223 -3.54 9.53 -19.86
C PHE A 223 -3.43 8.12 -19.32
N LEU A 224 -3.82 7.95 -18.05
CA LEU A 224 -4.08 6.64 -17.45
C LEU A 224 -5.32 6.01 -18.08
N LYS A 225 -5.39 4.70 -18.07
CA LYS A 225 -6.53 3.93 -18.56
C LYS A 225 -7.74 4.01 -17.62
N SER A 226 -7.49 4.17 -16.32
CA SER A 226 -8.50 4.31 -15.27
C SER A 226 -8.11 5.40 -14.25
N PRO A 227 -9.09 6.15 -13.70
CA PRO A 227 -8.85 7.08 -12.60
C PRO A 227 -8.72 6.40 -11.23
N LEU A 228 -8.86 5.08 -11.17
CA LEU A 228 -8.81 4.26 -9.97
C LEU A 228 -7.82 3.13 -10.16
N LYS A 229 -7.16 2.73 -9.09
CA LYS A 229 -6.19 1.64 -9.12
C LYS A 229 -6.86 0.28 -9.37
N TYR A 230 -7.99 0.06 -8.71
CA TYR A 230 -8.86 -1.10 -8.88
C TYR A 230 -10.32 -0.64 -8.81
N ALA A 231 -11.08 -0.87 -9.88
CA ALA A 231 -12.49 -0.57 -9.86
C ALA A 231 -13.27 -1.31 -10.95
N HIS A 232 -14.42 -1.80 -10.57
CA HIS A 232 -15.36 -2.47 -11.45
C HIS A 232 -16.20 -1.46 -12.23
N VAL A 233 -16.25 -1.58 -13.55
CA VAL A 233 -17.18 -0.80 -14.39
C VAL A 233 -18.60 -1.34 -14.20
N THR A 234 -19.42 -0.60 -13.48
CA THR A 234 -20.83 -0.93 -13.24
C THR A 234 -21.76 -0.39 -14.31
N SER A 235 -21.37 0.71 -14.98
CA SER A 235 -22.15 1.27 -16.08
C SER A 235 -21.24 1.90 -17.14
N ARG A 236 -21.47 1.54 -18.40
CA ARG A 236 -20.67 2.01 -19.53
C ARG A 236 -21.20 3.32 -20.09
N PHE A 237 -20.36 4.03 -20.86
CA PHE A 237 -20.72 5.18 -21.67
C PHE A 237 -21.74 4.82 -22.74
N GLY A 238 -22.71 5.72 -23.04
CA GLY A 238 -23.65 5.58 -24.10
C GLY A 238 -25.11 5.67 -23.63
N SER A 239 -26.05 5.39 -24.53
CA SER A 239 -27.46 5.42 -24.20
C SER A 239 -27.89 4.14 -23.50
N ARG A 240 -28.62 4.27 -22.39
CA ARG A 240 -29.25 3.16 -21.67
C ARG A 240 -30.75 3.35 -21.57
N PHE A 241 -31.49 2.27 -21.75
CA PHE A 241 -32.92 2.29 -21.54
C PHE A 241 -33.27 2.42 -20.06
N HIS A 242 -34.04 3.45 -19.70
CA HIS A 242 -34.49 3.64 -18.33
C HIS A 242 -35.71 2.75 -18.07
N PRO A 243 -35.62 1.70 -17.23
CA PRO A 243 -36.66 0.67 -17.14
C PRO A 243 -38.00 1.22 -16.63
N VAL A 244 -37.98 2.25 -15.79
CA VAL A 244 -39.20 2.85 -15.24
C VAL A 244 -39.78 3.92 -16.16
N LEU A 245 -38.94 4.80 -16.71
CA LEU A 245 -39.37 5.95 -17.51
C LEU A 245 -39.45 5.64 -18.99
N LYS A 246 -39.09 4.42 -19.41
CA LYS A 246 -39.19 3.88 -20.79
C LYS A 246 -38.59 4.80 -21.87
N TYR A 247 -37.55 5.59 -21.55
CA TYR A 247 -36.83 6.38 -22.55
C TYR A 247 -35.32 6.07 -22.51
N LEU A 248 -34.66 6.37 -23.61
CA LEU A 248 -33.19 6.29 -23.71
C LEU A 248 -32.55 7.48 -22.97
N LYS A 249 -31.81 7.20 -21.93
CA LYS A 249 -31.07 8.19 -21.18
C LYS A 249 -29.58 8.12 -21.54
N ALA A 250 -29.00 9.24 -21.96
CA ALA A 250 -27.58 9.34 -22.22
C ALA A 250 -26.80 9.22 -20.93
N HIS A 251 -25.77 8.39 -20.94
CA HIS A 251 -24.74 8.26 -19.89
C HIS A 251 -23.42 8.81 -20.41
N ASN A 252 -23.07 10.03 -20.00
CA ASN A 252 -21.93 10.79 -20.52
C ASN A 252 -20.60 10.46 -19.81
N GLY A 253 -20.48 9.27 -19.26
CA GLY A 253 -19.28 8.81 -18.56
C GLY A 253 -19.30 7.31 -18.34
N VAL A 254 -18.44 6.87 -17.49
CA VAL A 254 -18.32 5.48 -17.00
C VAL A 254 -18.48 5.50 -15.49
N ASP A 255 -19.33 4.63 -14.96
CA ASP A 255 -19.47 4.45 -13.52
C ASP A 255 -18.60 3.30 -13.07
N TYR A 256 -17.74 3.58 -12.09
CA TYR A 256 -16.91 2.60 -11.41
C TYR A 256 -17.46 2.33 -10.01
N GLY A 257 -17.95 1.11 -9.78
CA GLY A 257 -18.37 0.66 -8.45
C GLY A 257 -17.15 0.57 -7.53
N THR A 258 -17.16 1.32 -6.43
CA THR A 258 -16.04 1.37 -5.51
C THR A 258 -16.50 1.84 -4.12
N PRO A 259 -15.91 1.34 -3.03
CA PRO A 259 -16.20 1.79 -1.68
C PRO A 259 -16.00 3.29 -1.50
N ILE A 260 -16.81 3.90 -0.63
CA ILE A 260 -16.62 5.30 -0.25
C ILE A 260 -15.21 5.49 0.34
N GLY A 261 -14.51 6.54 -0.10
CA GLY A 261 -13.16 6.84 0.40
C GLY A 261 -12.04 6.22 -0.42
N THR A 262 -12.33 5.52 -1.53
CA THR A 262 -11.30 5.04 -2.46
C THR A 262 -10.60 6.22 -3.11
N PRO A 263 -9.24 6.29 -3.12
CA PRO A 263 -8.49 7.36 -3.76
C PRO A 263 -8.78 7.46 -5.26
N VAL A 264 -9.06 8.66 -5.73
CA VAL A 264 -9.30 9.00 -7.14
C VAL A 264 -8.11 9.79 -7.66
N TRP A 265 -7.54 9.34 -8.78
CA TRP A 265 -6.37 9.97 -9.41
C TRP A 265 -6.74 10.92 -10.54
N ALA A 266 -5.96 11.99 -10.70
CA ALA A 266 -5.90 12.68 -11.97
C ALA A 266 -5.34 11.74 -13.05
N VAL A 267 -6.09 11.50 -14.11
CA VAL A 267 -5.66 10.58 -15.18
C VAL A 267 -4.57 11.16 -16.07
N ALA A 268 -4.35 12.46 -16.03
CA ALA A 268 -3.31 13.17 -16.77
C ALA A 268 -2.91 14.45 -16.04
N ASP A 269 -1.77 15.03 -16.41
CA ASP A 269 -1.39 16.37 -15.99
C ASP A 269 -2.44 17.38 -16.46
N GLY A 270 -2.75 18.40 -15.64
CA GLY A 270 -3.75 19.39 -16.00
C GLY A 270 -3.94 20.48 -14.97
N THR A 271 -4.97 21.29 -15.19
CA THR A 271 -5.37 22.35 -14.27
C THR A 271 -6.81 22.08 -13.82
N VAL A 272 -7.05 22.06 -12.54
CA VAL A 272 -8.40 21.96 -11.97
C VAL A 272 -9.17 23.22 -12.36
N THR A 273 -10.29 23.04 -13.07
CA THR A 273 -11.17 24.16 -13.46
C THR A 273 -12.36 24.29 -12.51
N GLN A 274 -12.72 23.20 -11.83
CA GLN A 274 -13.78 23.19 -10.83
C GLN A 274 -13.46 22.15 -9.73
N ALA A 275 -13.69 22.51 -8.48
CA ALA A 275 -13.75 21.60 -7.35
C ALA A 275 -14.80 22.13 -6.37
N GLY A 276 -15.92 21.42 -6.20
CA GLY A 276 -17.02 21.85 -5.35
C GLY A 276 -18.27 21.00 -5.57
N TYR A 277 -19.34 21.33 -4.83
CA TYR A 277 -20.63 20.69 -4.98
C TYR A 277 -21.37 21.23 -6.23
N ALA A 278 -21.85 20.32 -7.08
CA ALA A 278 -22.46 20.63 -8.37
C ALA A 278 -23.84 19.94 -8.56
N GLY A 279 -24.74 20.15 -7.59
CA GLY A 279 -26.11 19.64 -7.66
C GLY A 279 -26.20 18.13 -7.88
N ALA A 280 -26.77 17.70 -9.01
CA ALA A 280 -26.92 16.27 -9.32
C ALA A 280 -25.59 15.50 -9.42
N ALA A 281 -24.49 16.15 -9.76
CA ALA A 281 -23.16 15.54 -9.80
C ALA A 281 -22.53 15.34 -8.40
N GLY A 282 -23.15 15.93 -7.36
CA GLY A 282 -22.58 15.91 -6.01
C GLY A 282 -21.28 16.69 -5.94
N ASN A 283 -20.36 16.29 -5.08
CA ASN A 283 -19.01 16.82 -5.09
C ASN A 283 -18.30 16.40 -6.38
N MET A 284 -17.75 17.37 -7.10
CA MET A 284 -17.18 17.16 -8.43
C MET A 284 -15.82 17.86 -8.53
N VAL A 285 -14.88 17.20 -9.21
CA VAL A 285 -13.65 17.81 -9.72
C VAL A 285 -13.69 17.77 -11.24
N VAL A 286 -13.30 18.87 -11.87
CA VAL A 286 -13.10 18.97 -13.33
C VAL A 286 -11.67 19.41 -13.59
N ILE A 287 -10.98 18.70 -14.48
CA ILE A 287 -9.60 18.99 -14.86
C ILE A 287 -9.54 19.22 -16.37
N ARG A 288 -8.94 20.35 -16.77
CA ARG A 288 -8.59 20.64 -18.15
C ARG A 288 -7.17 20.19 -18.41
N HIS A 289 -7.00 19.39 -19.45
CA HIS A 289 -5.73 18.85 -19.91
C HIS A 289 -5.28 19.48 -21.23
N ALA A 290 -4.11 19.10 -21.69
CA ALA A 290 -3.64 19.46 -23.02
C ALA A 290 -4.54 18.86 -24.13
N ASN A 291 -4.37 19.36 -25.36
CA ASN A 291 -5.03 18.83 -26.57
C ASN A 291 -6.57 18.80 -26.51
N GLY A 292 -7.17 19.76 -25.77
CA GLY A 292 -8.61 19.94 -25.68
C GLY A 292 -9.35 18.86 -24.89
N PHE A 293 -8.64 18.08 -24.08
CA PHE A 293 -9.26 17.13 -23.18
C PHE A 293 -9.69 17.77 -21.86
N GLU A 294 -10.82 17.27 -21.34
CA GLU A 294 -11.35 17.61 -20.01
C GLU A 294 -11.84 16.32 -19.35
N THR A 295 -11.49 16.13 -18.07
CA THR A 295 -11.99 15.02 -17.27
C THR A 295 -12.85 15.50 -16.11
N GLN A 296 -13.88 14.72 -15.80
CA GLN A 296 -14.86 15.01 -14.76
C GLN A 296 -14.97 13.83 -13.80
N TYR A 297 -14.89 14.11 -12.51
CA TYR A 297 -14.94 13.14 -11.43
C TYR A 297 -16.07 13.54 -10.49
N MET A 298 -17.14 12.73 -10.41
CA MET A 298 -18.38 13.09 -9.72
C MET A 298 -18.71 12.10 -8.59
N HIS A 299 -19.72 12.48 -7.79
CA HIS A 299 -20.21 11.74 -6.62
C HIS A 299 -19.16 11.52 -5.51
N LEU A 300 -18.19 12.42 -5.43
CA LEU A 300 -17.04 12.32 -4.51
C LEU A 300 -17.48 12.49 -3.05
N SER A 301 -16.79 11.83 -2.12
CA SER A 301 -17.00 12.02 -0.68
C SER A 301 -16.29 13.26 -0.15
N ARG A 302 -15.04 13.48 -0.61
CA ARG A 302 -14.20 14.62 -0.24
C ARG A 302 -13.14 14.88 -1.31
N PHE A 303 -12.58 16.08 -1.29
CA PHE A 303 -11.48 16.45 -2.17
C PHE A 303 -10.14 16.04 -1.57
N GLY A 304 -9.11 15.88 -2.42
CA GLY A 304 -7.74 15.72 -2.01
C GLY A 304 -7.17 16.98 -1.37
N GLU A 305 -6.08 16.85 -0.65
CA GLU A 305 -5.42 17.98 0.00
C GLU A 305 -4.99 19.02 -1.03
N GLY A 306 -5.33 20.30 -0.78
CA GLY A 306 -4.99 21.42 -1.66
C GLY A 306 -5.74 21.48 -3.00
N ILE A 307 -6.68 20.58 -3.29
CA ILE A 307 -7.43 20.55 -4.56
C ILE A 307 -8.51 21.62 -4.55
N ARG A 308 -8.35 22.62 -5.45
CA ARG A 308 -9.28 23.72 -5.72
C ARG A 308 -9.11 24.22 -7.14
N ALA A 309 -10.08 24.99 -7.64
CA ALA A 309 -9.96 25.62 -8.96
C ALA A 309 -8.67 26.44 -9.11
N GLY A 310 -8.04 26.37 -10.25
CA GLY A 310 -6.78 27.03 -10.59
C GLY A 310 -5.51 26.22 -10.26
N VAL A 311 -5.59 25.14 -9.47
CA VAL A 311 -4.43 24.34 -9.06
C VAL A 311 -4.00 23.42 -10.21
N ARG A 312 -2.69 23.34 -10.46
CA ARG A 312 -2.10 22.32 -11.33
C ARG A 312 -2.01 21.00 -10.61
N VAL A 313 -2.37 19.93 -11.29
CA VAL A 313 -2.25 18.55 -10.81
C VAL A 313 -1.40 17.72 -11.76
N ARG A 314 -0.71 16.74 -11.21
CA ARG A 314 0.07 15.76 -11.97
C ARG A 314 -0.71 14.46 -12.15
N GLN A 315 -0.42 13.74 -13.21
CA GLN A 315 -0.92 12.38 -13.41
C GLN A 315 -0.63 11.50 -12.18
N LYS A 316 -1.57 10.65 -11.78
CA LYS A 316 -1.55 9.83 -10.55
C LYS A 316 -1.65 10.61 -9.22
N GLN A 317 -1.72 11.94 -9.24
CA GLN A 317 -2.00 12.69 -8.02
C GLN A 317 -3.41 12.35 -7.51
N VAL A 318 -3.55 12.08 -6.20
CA VAL A 318 -4.86 11.90 -5.56
C VAL A 318 -5.56 13.26 -5.53
N ILE A 319 -6.66 13.38 -6.26
CA ILE A 319 -7.43 14.63 -6.39
C ILE A 319 -8.71 14.62 -5.56
N ALA A 320 -9.20 13.44 -5.22
CA ALA A 320 -10.42 13.27 -4.45
C ALA A 320 -10.54 11.82 -3.93
N TYR A 321 -11.66 11.56 -3.28
CA TYR A 321 -12.04 10.23 -2.83
C TYR A 321 -13.47 9.92 -3.30
N SER A 322 -13.69 8.69 -3.78
CA SER A 322 -15.02 8.22 -4.23
C SER A 322 -16.06 8.34 -3.12
N GLY A 323 -17.32 8.47 -3.52
CA GLY A 323 -18.40 8.69 -2.58
C GLY A 323 -19.76 8.23 -3.09
N ASN A 324 -20.80 8.93 -2.60
CA ASN A 324 -22.20 8.72 -2.97
C ASN A 324 -23.00 10.03 -2.88
N THR A 325 -22.36 11.17 -3.21
CA THR A 325 -22.99 12.50 -3.09
C THR A 325 -23.77 12.85 -4.34
N GLY A 326 -24.74 13.79 -4.23
CA GLY A 326 -25.61 14.19 -5.33
C GLY A 326 -26.66 13.14 -5.69
N ARG A 327 -27.00 13.04 -6.98
CA ARG A 327 -27.99 12.07 -7.46
C ARG A 327 -27.34 10.73 -7.80
N SER A 328 -27.07 9.94 -6.80
CA SER A 328 -26.44 8.63 -6.87
C SER A 328 -27.30 7.58 -6.15
N THR A 329 -27.29 6.35 -6.64
CA THR A 329 -28.06 5.23 -6.07
C THR A 329 -27.20 4.32 -5.18
N GLY A 330 -25.89 4.51 -5.16
CA GLY A 330 -24.96 3.71 -4.37
C GLY A 330 -23.52 4.19 -4.53
N PRO A 331 -22.59 3.72 -3.71
CA PRO A 331 -21.19 4.12 -3.77
C PRO A 331 -20.56 3.84 -5.14
N HIS A 332 -20.10 4.88 -5.82
CA HIS A 332 -19.40 4.78 -7.10
C HIS A 332 -18.65 6.08 -7.43
N LEU A 333 -17.76 6.00 -8.42
CA LEU A 333 -17.19 7.14 -9.11
C LEU A 333 -17.83 7.23 -10.51
N HIS A 334 -18.43 8.37 -10.84
CA HIS A 334 -18.76 8.69 -12.23
C HIS A 334 -17.59 9.44 -12.86
N TYR A 335 -17.05 8.88 -13.95
CA TYR A 335 -15.92 9.43 -14.68
C TYR A 335 -16.31 9.83 -16.09
N GLY A 336 -16.31 11.13 -16.37
CA GLY A 336 -16.58 11.72 -17.67
C GLY A 336 -15.30 12.16 -18.38
N LEU A 337 -15.25 11.96 -19.70
CA LEU A 337 -14.19 12.46 -20.57
C LEU A 337 -14.80 13.28 -21.69
N LYS A 338 -14.26 14.50 -21.89
CA LYS A 338 -14.60 15.32 -23.07
C LYS A 338 -13.34 15.56 -23.90
N ARG A 339 -13.54 15.66 -25.20
CA ARG A 339 -12.56 16.13 -26.16
C ARG A 339 -13.17 17.26 -26.96
N HIS A 340 -12.54 18.43 -26.97
CA HIS A 340 -13.06 19.66 -27.63
C HIS A 340 -14.52 19.94 -27.23
N GLY A 341 -14.86 19.84 -25.93
CA GLY A 341 -16.18 20.12 -25.37
C GLY A 341 -17.23 19.01 -25.54
N ARG A 342 -16.97 17.95 -26.32
CA ARG A 342 -17.89 16.84 -26.56
C ARG A 342 -17.54 15.62 -25.72
N TYR A 343 -18.55 15.02 -25.10
CA TYR A 343 -18.36 13.76 -24.37
C TYR A 343 -17.91 12.64 -25.30
N THR A 344 -16.98 11.85 -24.87
CA THR A 344 -16.45 10.70 -25.57
C THR A 344 -16.29 9.52 -24.61
N ASN A 345 -16.33 8.31 -25.16
CA ASN A 345 -16.21 7.11 -24.34
C ASN A 345 -14.77 6.96 -23.79
N PRO A 346 -14.55 7.08 -22.47
CA PRO A 346 -13.22 6.97 -21.90
C PRO A 346 -12.54 5.62 -22.17
N LEU A 347 -13.32 4.54 -22.24
CA LEU A 347 -12.81 3.17 -22.38
C LEU A 347 -12.26 2.86 -23.78
N ASN A 348 -12.64 3.65 -24.79
CA ASN A 348 -12.26 3.43 -26.18
C ASN A 348 -11.18 4.41 -26.68
N GLN A 349 -10.72 5.34 -25.81
CA GLN A 349 -9.71 6.29 -26.21
C GLN A 349 -8.31 5.65 -26.24
N GLN A 350 -7.62 5.88 -27.33
CA GLN A 350 -6.19 5.60 -27.46
C GLN A 350 -5.42 6.90 -27.21
N PHE A 351 -4.65 6.92 -26.13
CA PHE A 351 -3.83 8.07 -25.79
C PHE A 351 -2.39 7.86 -26.29
N PRO A 352 -1.75 8.91 -26.83
CA PRO A 352 -0.36 8.81 -27.25
C PRO A 352 0.55 8.53 -26.05
N ARG A 353 1.65 7.85 -26.31
CA ARG A 353 2.71 7.68 -25.32
C ARG A 353 3.37 9.04 -25.04
N ALA A 354 3.96 9.17 -23.87
CA ALA A 354 4.89 10.25 -23.57
C ALA A 354 6.13 10.13 -24.47
N ASP A 355 6.97 11.16 -24.47
CA ASP A 355 8.18 11.19 -25.29
C ASP A 355 9.02 9.92 -25.08
N PRO A 356 9.55 9.34 -26.16
CA PRO A 356 10.47 8.21 -26.07
C PRO A 356 11.77 8.66 -25.41
N LEU A 357 12.60 7.69 -25.04
CA LEU A 357 13.93 7.95 -24.52
C LEU A 357 14.75 8.76 -25.55
N PRO A 358 15.47 9.81 -25.14
CA PRO A 358 16.40 10.52 -26.02
C PRO A 358 17.37 9.55 -26.69
N LYS A 359 17.66 9.78 -27.99
CA LYS A 359 18.50 8.88 -28.79
C LYS A 359 19.90 8.68 -28.19
N GLU A 360 20.41 9.69 -27.53
CA GLU A 360 21.72 9.67 -26.87
C GLU A 360 21.80 8.71 -25.71
N LEU A 361 20.67 8.49 -25.05
CA LEU A 361 20.55 7.57 -23.89
C LEU A 361 20.18 6.14 -24.30
N LEU A 362 19.77 5.93 -25.55
CA LEU A 362 19.27 4.63 -26.00
C LEU A 362 20.32 3.50 -25.88
N PRO A 363 21.60 3.67 -26.22
CA PRO A 363 22.60 2.61 -26.07
C PRO A 363 22.79 2.16 -24.62
N ASP A 364 22.89 3.11 -23.69
CA ASP A 364 23.01 2.81 -22.25
C ASP A 364 21.76 2.10 -21.71
N PHE A 365 20.58 2.59 -22.09
CA PHE A 365 19.32 1.96 -21.74
C PHE A 365 19.22 0.50 -22.26
N LEU A 366 19.59 0.26 -23.53
CA LEU A 366 19.52 -1.10 -24.12
C LEU A 366 20.46 -2.08 -23.40
N ALA A 367 21.68 -1.64 -23.05
CA ALA A 367 22.61 -2.43 -22.25
C ALA A 367 22.00 -2.77 -20.89
N LYS A 368 21.38 -1.79 -20.22
CA LYS A 368 20.69 -2.02 -18.92
C LYS A 368 19.48 -2.94 -19.06
N ALA A 369 18.68 -2.79 -20.09
CA ALA A 369 17.52 -3.64 -20.36
C ALA A 369 17.93 -5.10 -20.60
N GLN A 370 19.04 -5.32 -21.31
CA GLN A 370 19.63 -6.65 -21.53
C GLN A 370 20.12 -7.28 -20.21
N GLU A 371 20.82 -6.51 -19.38
CA GLU A 371 21.25 -6.94 -18.04
C GLU A 371 20.06 -7.38 -17.18
N LEU A 372 19.02 -6.55 -17.10
CA LEU A 372 17.81 -6.82 -16.30
C LEU A 372 17.04 -8.06 -16.84
N THR A 373 17.03 -8.25 -18.17
CA THR A 373 16.45 -9.44 -18.79
C THR A 373 17.21 -10.70 -18.34
N GLY A 374 18.54 -10.69 -18.41
CA GLY A 374 19.37 -11.80 -17.95
C GLY A 374 19.17 -12.11 -16.46
N GLN A 375 19.02 -11.09 -15.61
CA GLN A 375 18.71 -11.27 -14.18
C GLN A 375 17.34 -11.92 -13.98
N MET A 376 16.31 -11.51 -14.75
CA MET A 376 14.98 -12.14 -14.68
C MET A 376 14.99 -13.60 -15.10
N GLU A 377 15.82 -13.98 -16.06
CA GLU A 377 15.95 -15.36 -16.56
C GLU A 377 16.77 -16.25 -15.61
N ALA A 378 17.90 -15.75 -15.12
CA ALA A 378 18.80 -16.50 -14.24
C ALA A 378 18.14 -16.93 -12.93
N VAL A 379 17.35 -16.05 -12.30
CA VAL A 379 16.62 -16.36 -11.05
C VAL A 379 15.53 -17.40 -11.31
N SER A 380 14.92 -17.43 -12.50
CA SER A 380 13.92 -18.44 -12.86
C SER A 380 14.51 -19.84 -12.97
N VAL A 381 15.70 -19.95 -13.53
CA VAL A 381 16.41 -21.23 -13.66
C VAL A 381 16.81 -21.77 -12.28
N ALA A 382 17.29 -20.91 -11.39
CA ALA A 382 17.66 -21.28 -10.02
C ALA A 382 16.45 -21.75 -9.19
N ALA A 383 15.28 -21.10 -9.34
CA ALA A 383 14.05 -21.49 -8.65
C ALA A 383 13.53 -22.87 -9.11
N VAL A 384 13.61 -23.16 -10.41
CA VAL A 384 13.22 -24.47 -10.98
C VAL A 384 14.17 -25.56 -10.53
N ALA A 385 15.50 -25.31 -10.51
CA ALA A 385 16.51 -26.27 -10.06
C ALA A 385 16.36 -26.58 -8.56
N GLY A 386 16.07 -25.58 -7.71
CA GLY A 386 15.84 -25.77 -6.27
C GLY A 386 14.58 -26.60 -5.95
N GLN A 387 13.53 -26.52 -6.77
CA GLN A 387 12.33 -27.35 -6.61
C GLN A 387 12.53 -28.81 -7.08
N ALA A 388 13.40 -29.04 -8.05
CA ALA A 388 13.71 -30.37 -8.53
C ALA A 388 14.53 -31.22 -7.53
N THR A 389 15.32 -30.55 -6.66
CA THR A 389 16.11 -31.20 -5.60
C THR A 389 15.36 -31.39 -4.28
N ALA A 390 14.18 -30.80 -4.12
CA ALA A 390 13.36 -30.87 -2.91
C ALA A 390 12.18 -31.86 -2.96
N ARG A 391 12.13 -32.76 -3.99
CA ARG A 391 11.19 -33.88 -3.98
C ARG A 391 11.89 -35.09 -3.36
N PRO A 392 11.32 -35.64 -2.25
CA PRO A 392 11.84 -36.85 -1.61
C PRO A 392 11.69 -38.09 -2.48
#